data_dd6db61c0bef15524ba455a18e0d3513
#
_entry.id   dd6db61c0bef15524ba455a18e0d3513
#
_cell.length_a   1.000
_cell.length_b   1.000
_cell.length_c   1.000
_cell.angle_alpha   90.00
_cell.angle_beta   90.00
_cell.angle_gamma   90.00
#
_symmetry.space_group_name_H-M   'P 1'
#
loop_
_entity.id
_entity.type
_entity.pdbx_description
1 polymer ?
#
loop_
_entity_poly.entity_id
_entity_poly.type
_entity_poly.pdbx_seq_one_letter_code
_entity_poly.pdbx_strand_id
1 'polypeptide(L)'
;FIAIMEQIAQEMPELSLIDEDYGQLEMGAEEDQYPVTFPCVLIGNTSSDWNDLGYGVQKSESMLTVRLAIDCYDDTSYASGTYDKVRERQQLAGKLYKSLQCLQCTDNASPLVREKSRSYAMPHYIKVYEMTFSFTLHDESAMPSSYGE
;
A
#
# COMPACT_ATOMS: atom_id res chain seq x y z
N PHE A 1 4.94 -1.22 -9.26
CA PHE A 1 5.27 -1.64 -7.90
C PHE A 1 6.49 -0.89 -7.37
N ILE A 2 7.58 -0.90 -8.09
CA ILE A 2 8.82 -0.21 -7.68
C ILE A 2 8.61 1.30 -7.57
N ALA A 3 7.87 1.91 -8.49
CA ALA A 3 7.56 3.34 -8.44
C ALA A 3 6.81 3.71 -7.16
N ILE A 4 5.93 2.84 -6.68
CA ILE A 4 5.21 3.03 -5.42
C ILE A 4 6.17 2.98 -4.24
N MET A 5 7.07 2.01 -4.21
CA MET A 5 8.08 1.89 -3.15
C MET A 5 8.98 3.12 -3.10
N GLU A 6 9.45 3.59 -4.24
CA GLU A 6 10.32 4.77 -4.35
C GLU A 6 9.60 6.03 -3.88
N GLN A 7 8.35 6.21 -4.27
CA GLN A 7 7.55 7.37 -3.85
C GLN A 7 7.34 7.38 -2.34
N ILE A 8 7.01 6.23 -1.75
CA ILE A 8 6.83 6.12 -0.30
C ILE A 8 8.15 6.39 0.41
N ALA A 9 9.25 5.83 -0.05
CA ALA A 9 10.56 6.04 0.55
C ALA A 9 10.97 7.50 0.55
N GLN A 10 10.68 8.22 -0.53
CA GLN A 10 10.99 9.64 -0.66
C GLN A 10 10.14 10.49 0.27
N GLU A 11 8.83 10.21 0.37
CA GLU A 11 7.89 11.03 1.11
C GLU A 11 7.82 10.66 2.60
N MET A 12 8.22 9.45 2.96
CA MET A 12 8.10 8.93 4.32
C MET A 12 9.42 8.32 4.81
N PRO A 13 10.48 9.15 4.98
CA PRO A 13 11.79 8.63 5.41
C PRO A 13 11.78 8.08 6.85
N GLU A 14 10.74 8.35 7.63
CA GLU A 14 10.57 7.85 9.00
C GLU A 14 10.21 6.36 9.06
N LEU A 15 9.85 5.73 7.95
CA LEU A 15 9.52 4.30 7.94
C LEU A 15 10.77 3.43 8.12
N SER A 16 10.64 2.39 8.95
CA SER A 16 11.70 1.41 9.15
C SER A 16 11.80 0.39 8.02
N LEU A 17 10.67 0.11 7.35
CA LEU A 17 10.61 -0.93 6.31
C LEU A 17 9.54 -0.56 5.29
N ILE A 18 9.87 -0.76 4.02
CA ILE A 18 8.92 -0.73 2.91
C ILE A 18 9.15 -2.02 2.14
N ASP A 19 8.14 -2.87 2.05
CA ASP A 19 8.30 -4.19 1.46
C ASP A 19 7.04 -4.63 0.73
N GLU A 20 7.17 -5.69 -0.04
CA GLU A 20 6.05 -6.40 -0.62
C GLU A 20 5.29 -7.14 0.49
N ASP A 21 3.95 -7.11 0.44
CA ASP A 21 3.11 -7.81 1.41
C ASP A 21 2.99 -9.28 1.00
N TYR A 22 3.61 -10.16 1.78
CA TYR A 22 3.49 -11.61 1.63
C TYR A 22 2.88 -12.28 2.88
N GLY A 23 2.25 -11.49 3.76
CA GLY A 23 1.60 -12.02 4.96
C GLY A 23 2.45 -11.92 6.23
N GLN A 24 3.44 -11.06 6.28
CA GLN A 24 4.35 -10.90 7.42
C GLN A 24 3.59 -10.58 8.72
N LEU A 25 2.54 -9.77 8.64
CA LEU A 25 1.77 -9.39 9.83
C LEU A 25 0.97 -10.58 10.37
N GLU A 26 0.45 -11.42 9.50
CA GLU A 26 -0.28 -12.61 9.90
C GLU A 26 0.64 -13.67 10.50
N MET A 27 1.87 -13.78 10.00
CA MET A 27 2.90 -14.65 10.60
C MET A 27 3.22 -14.21 12.02
N GLY A 28 3.39 -12.90 12.24
CA GLY A 28 3.68 -12.34 13.54
C GLY A 28 2.54 -12.50 14.53
N ALA A 29 1.29 -12.59 14.05
CA ALA A 29 0.13 -12.78 14.92
C ALA A 29 0.13 -14.17 15.59
N GLU A 30 0.74 -15.17 14.98
CA GLU A 30 0.85 -16.53 15.49
C GLU A 30 2.13 -16.76 16.31
N GLU A 31 3.07 -15.82 16.27
CA GLU A 31 4.36 -15.89 16.92
C GLU A 31 4.54 -14.73 17.90
N ASP A 32 5.55 -14.82 18.77
CA ASP A 32 5.85 -13.74 19.72
C ASP A 32 6.53 -12.54 19.07
N GLN A 33 7.00 -12.68 17.84
CA GLN A 33 7.75 -11.65 17.14
C GLN A 33 7.35 -11.56 15.67
N TYR A 34 7.13 -10.34 15.20
CA TYR A 34 6.85 -10.07 13.80
C TYR A 34 8.15 -10.06 12.98
N PRO A 35 8.12 -10.62 11.74
CA PRO A 35 9.28 -10.58 10.85
C PRO A 35 9.44 -9.24 10.12
N VAL A 36 9.06 -8.15 10.77
CA VAL A 36 9.16 -6.79 10.24
C VAL A 36 9.57 -5.83 11.35
N THR A 37 10.11 -4.69 10.97
CA THR A 37 10.37 -3.58 11.87
C THR A 37 9.30 -2.50 11.69
N PHE A 38 8.98 -1.77 12.76
CA PHE A 38 7.92 -0.77 12.73
C PHE A 38 8.48 0.66 12.84
N PRO A 39 7.81 1.67 12.26
CA PRO A 39 6.65 1.54 11.39
C PRO A 39 7.04 0.99 10.02
N CYS A 40 6.15 0.21 9.42
CA CYS A 40 6.40 -0.37 8.10
C CYS A 40 5.21 -0.15 7.17
N VAL A 41 5.50 -0.15 5.87
CA VAL A 41 4.48 -0.17 4.82
C VAL A 41 4.67 -1.44 3.99
N LEU A 42 3.60 -2.19 3.85
CA LEU A 42 3.55 -3.40 3.05
C LEU A 42 2.63 -3.18 1.86
N ILE A 43 3.15 -3.42 0.67
CA ILE A 43 2.47 -3.17 -0.60
C ILE A 43 2.13 -4.50 -1.24
N GLY A 44 0.85 -4.75 -1.49
CA GLY A 44 0.49 -6.02 -2.10
C GLY A 44 -0.98 -6.21 -2.35
N ASN A 45 -1.33 -7.49 -2.51
CA ASN A 45 -2.69 -7.92 -2.79
C ASN A 45 -3.28 -7.19 -3.99
N THR A 46 -2.53 -7.21 -5.10
CA THR A 46 -3.02 -6.67 -6.36
C THR A 46 -3.98 -7.66 -7.01
N SER A 47 -5.03 -7.13 -7.60
CA SER A 47 -5.94 -7.89 -8.45
C SER A 47 -6.23 -7.09 -9.70
N SER A 48 -6.43 -7.79 -10.83
CA SER A 48 -6.69 -7.15 -12.11
C SER A 48 -7.72 -7.95 -12.88
N ASP A 49 -8.73 -7.27 -13.40
CA ASP A 49 -9.70 -7.82 -14.33
C ASP A 49 -9.36 -7.29 -15.72
N TRP A 50 -9.14 -8.20 -16.67
CA TRP A 50 -8.62 -7.86 -17.98
C TRP A 50 -9.70 -7.93 -19.05
N ASN A 51 -9.71 -6.93 -19.94
CA ASN A 51 -10.55 -6.89 -21.14
C ASN A 51 -9.67 -6.86 -22.37
N ASP A 52 -9.99 -7.73 -23.34
CA ASP A 52 -9.27 -7.80 -24.60
C ASP A 52 -9.72 -6.66 -25.53
N LEU A 53 -8.77 -5.89 -26.03
CA LEU A 53 -9.02 -4.84 -27.01
C LEU A 53 -8.66 -5.26 -28.45
N GLY A 54 -8.18 -6.50 -28.63
CA GLY A 54 -7.73 -7.01 -29.91
C GLY A 54 -6.24 -6.79 -30.18
N TYR A 55 -5.68 -7.56 -31.10
CA TYR A 55 -4.28 -7.46 -31.52
C TYR A 55 -3.25 -7.62 -30.40
N GLY A 56 -3.60 -8.41 -29.37
CA GLY A 56 -2.71 -8.61 -28.22
C GLY A 56 -2.70 -7.46 -27.22
N VAL A 57 -3.58 -6.49 -27.36
CA VAL A 57 -3.72 -5.37 -26.43
C VAL A 57 -4.83 -5.66 -25.44
N GLN A 58 -4.55 -5.45 -24.16
CA GLN A 58 -5.55 -5.62 -23.09
C GLN A 58 -5.59 -4.39 -22.21
N LYS A 59 -6.75 -4.16 -21.60
CA LYS A 59 -6.96 -3.14 -20.59
C LYS A 59 -7.44 -3.79 -19.31
N SER A 60 -6.86 -3.39 -18.19
CA SER A 60 -7.29 -3.89 -16.88
C SER A 60 -8.00 -2.82 -16.06
N GLU A 61 -8.88 -3.29 -15.18
CA GLU A 61 -9.28 -2.57 -13.98
C GLU A 61 -8.61 -3.28 -12.80
N SER A 62 -7.78 -2.54 -12.08
CA SER A 62 -6.87 -3.11 -11.09
C SER A 62 -7.08 -2.48 -9.73
N MET A 63 -6.78 -3.24 -8.69
CA MET A 63 -6.79 -2.77 -7.30
C MET A 63 -5.50 -3.18 -6.62
N LEU A 64 -5.05 -2.33 -5.70
CA LEU A 64 -3.84 -2.52 -4.92
C LEU A 64 -4.14 -2.18 -3.47
N THR A 65 -3.73 -3.04 -2.54
CA THR A 65 -3.89 -2.78 -1.10
C THR A 65 -2.53 -2.47 -0.48
N VAL A 66 -2.48 -1.40 0.29
CA VAL A 66 -1.29 -0.95 1.01
C VAL A 66 -1.61 -0.90 2.50
N ARG A 67 -0.75 -1.49 3.32
CA ARG A 67 -0.91 -1.52 4.78
C ARG A 67 0.23 -0.78 5.46
N LEU A 68 -0.12 0.15 6.34
CA LEU A 68 0.80 0.80 7.26
C LEU A 68 0.62 0.16 8.63
N ALA A 69 1.66 -0.41 9.19
CA ALA A 69 1.63 -1.05 10.49
C ALA A 69 2.55 -0.32 11.48
N ILE A 70 2.04 -0.08 12.66
CA ILE A 70 2.72 0.70 13.71
C ILE A 70 2.60 -0.05 15.03
N ASP A 71 3.70 -0.15 15.77
CA ASP A 71 3.69 -0.66 17.14
C ASP A 71 3.14 0.40 18.09
N CYS A 72 2.26 -0.01 19.00
CA CYS A 72 1.45 0.89 19.83
C CYS A 72 1.56 0.54 21.31
N TYR A 73 2.76 0.61 21.86
CA TYR A 73 2.99 0.28 23.27
C TYR A 73 2.61 1.41 24.24
N ASP A 74 2.42 2.64 23.74
CA ASP A 74 2.09 3.78 24.58
C ASP A 74 0.62 3.77 25.00
N ASP A 75 0.34 4.25 26.22
CA ASP A 75 -1.02 4.52 26.65
C ASP A 75 -1.54 5.74 25.89
N THR A 76 -2.59 5.54 25.11
CA THR A 76 -3.17 6.57 24.24
C THR A 76 -4.55 7.03 24.67
N SER A 77 -4.99 6.70 25.90
CA SER A 77 -6.25 7.23 26.41
C SER A 77 -6.17 8.76 26.53
N TYR A 78 -7.30 9.42 26.41
CA TYR A 78 -7.36 10.89 26.43
C TYR A 78 -6.71 11.48 27.69
N ALA A 79 -6.88 10.81 28.83
CA ALA A 79 -6.39 11.28 30.13
C ALA A 79 -4.93 10.91 30.41
N SER A 80 -4.28 10.12 29.55
CA SER A 80 -2.93 9.59 29.79
C SER A 80 -1.81 10.62 29.66
N GLY A 81 -2.05 11.70 28.92
CA GLY A 81 -1.01 12.65 28.54
C GLY A 81 -0.20 12.23 27.31
N THR A 82 -0.40 11.01 26.80
CA THR A 82 0.27 10.49 25.60
C THR A 82 -0.68 10.26 24.43
N TYR A 83 -1.91 10.77 24.52
CA TYR A 83 -2.88 10.63 23.45
C TYR A 83 -2.42 11.27 22.13
N ASP A 84 -1.43 12.16 22.14
CA ASP A 84 -0.84 12.73 20.94
C ASP A 84 -0.24 11.66 20.00
N LYS A 85 0.08 10.48 20.52
CA LYS A 85 0.52 9.35 19.72
C LYS A 85 -0.54 8.91 18.72
N VAL A 86 -1.83 9.02 19.06
CA VAL A 86 -2.92 8.75 18.12
C VAL A 86 -2.86 9.74 16.94
N ARG A 87 -2.63 11.02 17.25
CA ARG A 87 -2.48 12.04 16.20
C ARG A 87 -1.29 11.75 15.30
N GLU A 88 -0.15 11.38 15.86
CA GLU A 88 1.06 11.05 15.09
C GLU A 88 0.80 9.89 14.13
N ARG A 89 0.10 8.85 14.59
CA ARG A 89 -0.25 7.69 13.77
C ARG A 89 -1.19 8.07 12.63
N GLN A 90 -2.19 8.90 12.92
CA GLN A 90 -3.12 9.39 11.90
C GLN A 90 -2.43 10.29 10.88
N GLN A 91 -1.48 11.10 11.32
CA GLN A 91 -0.67 11.93 10.42
C GLN A 91 0.19 11.06 9.50
N LEU A 92 0.75 9.97 10.02
CA LEU A 92 1.54 9.03 9.22
C LEU A 92 0.67 8.35 8.16
N ALA A 93 -0.53 7.91 8.54
CA ALA A 93 -1.50 7.36 7.59
C ALA A 93 -1.90 8.40 6.53
N GLY A 94 -2.08 9.66 6.93
CA GLY A 94 -2.36 10.76 6.00
C GLY A 94 -1.22 11.01 5.02
N LYS A 95 0.02 10.91 5.46
CA LYS A 95 1.19 11.01 4.57
C LYS A 95 1.21 9.89 3.53
N LEU A 96 0.89 8.67 3.95
CA LEU A 96 0.82 7.53 3.03
C LEU A 96 -0.22 7.79 1.95
N TYR A 97 -1.41 8.23 2.33
CA TYR A 97 -2.45 8.58 1.37
C TYR A 97 -1.96 9.66 0.39
N LYS A 98 -1.41 10.76 0.89
CA LYS A 98 -0.94 11.86 0.05
C LYS A 98 0.20 11.46 -0.88
N SER A 99 1.02 10.50 -0.47
CA SER A 99 2.11 9.99 -1.29
C SER A 99 1.61 9.20 -2.50
N LEU A 100 0.46 8.56 -2.38
CA LEU A 100 -0.05 7.62 -3.38
C LEU A 100 -1.21 8.15 -4.20
N GLN A 101 -2.04 9.03 -3.63
CA GLN A 101 -3.20 9.57 -4.36
C GLN A 101 -2.73 10.33 -5.60
N CYS A 102 -3.32 10.01 -6.73
CA CYS A 102 -2.99 10.59 -8.04
C CYS A 102 -1.59 10.22 -8.55
N LEU A 103 -0.89 9.27 -7.94
CA LEU A 103 0.38 8.80 -8.45
C LEU A 103 0.17 7.97 -9.72
N GLN A 104 0.85 8.36 -10.79
CA GLN A 104 0.92 7.60 -12.02
C GLN A 104 2.22 6.80 -12.05
N CYS A 105 2.13 5.48 -11.92
CA CYS A 105 3.32 4.63 -11.77
C CYS A 105 4.06 4.42 -13.08
N THR A 106 3.32 4.35 -14.19
CA THR A 106 3.88 4.15 -15.54
C THR A 106 3.04 4.91 -16.55
N ASP A 107 3.57 5.11 -17.76
CA ASP A 107 2.87 5.83 -18.83
C ASP A 107 1.59 5.12 -19.28
N ASN A 108 1.53 3.80 -19.14
CA ASN A 108 0.36 3.00 -19.53
C ASN A 108 -0.63 2.75 -18.39
N ALA A 109 -0.43 3.39 -17.24
CA ALA A 109 -1.31 3.29 -16.09
C ALA A 109 -2.05 4.61 -15.83
N SER A 110 -3.29 4.52 -15.36
CA SER A 110 -3.97 5.69 -14.81
C SER A 110 -3.43 6.01 -13.41
N PRO A 111 -3.64 7.24 -12.92
CA PRO A 111 -3.28 7.58 -11.54
C PRO A 111 -4.02 6.71 -10.52
N LEU A 112 -3.37 6.46 -9.39
CA LEU A 112 -3.98 5.74 -8.27
C LEU A 112 -5.11 6.58 -7.65
N VAL A 113 -6.22 5.93 -7.33
CA VAL A 113 -7.36 6.57 -6.64
C VAL A 113 -7.75 5.69 -5.45
N ARG A 114 -7.77 6.27 -4.26
CA ARG A 114 -8.18 5.53 -3.07
C ARG A 114 -9.69 5.23 -3.12
N GLU A 115 -10.04 3.96 -2.98
CA GLU A 115 -11.42 3.49 -2.98
C GLU A 115 -11.91 3.14 -1.58
N LYS A 116 -11.03 2.61 -0.73
CA LYS A 116 -11.37 2.16 0.62
C LYS A 116 -10.22 2.44 1.57
N SER A 117 -10.59 2.67 2.83
CA SER A 117 -9.62 2.68 3.92
C SER A 117 -10.28 2.04 5.14
N ARG A 118 -9.47 1.36 5.93
CA ARG A 118 -9.90 0.81 7.22
C ARG A 118 -8.71 0.74 8.16
N SER A 119 -9.00 0.66 9.45
CA SER A 119 -7.96 0.44 10.46
C SER A 119 -8.40 -0.66 11.39
N TYR A 120 -7.44 -1.42 11.89
CA TYR A 120 -7.69 -2.52 12.81
C TYR A 120 -6.46 -2.79 13.65
N ALA A 121 -6.64 -3.57 14.72
CA ALA A 121 -5.55 -3.97 15.59
C ALA A 121 -5.16 -5.41 15.32
N MET A 122 -3.87 -5.68 15.45
CA MET A 122 -3.30 -7.03 15.43
C MET A 122 -2.77 -7.35 16.83
N PRO A 123 -2.54 -8.64 17.17
CA PRO A 123 -1.91 -9.00 18.44
C PRO A 123 -0.58 -8.29 18.68
N HIS A 124 -0.13 -8.23 19.94
CA HIS A 124 1.13 -7.62 20.35
C HIS A 124 1.21 -6.10 20.11
N TYR A 125 0.06 -5.40 20.29
CA TYR A 125 -0.02 -3.93 20.24
C TYR A 125 0.31 -3.36 18.85
N ILE A 126 -0.09 -4.04 17.81
CA ILE A 126 0.09 -3.55 16.43
C ILE A 126 -1.20 -2.90 15.92
N LYS A 127 -1.10 -1.69 15.38
CA LYS A 127 -2.19 -1.00 14.71
C LYS A 127 -1.92 -0.94 13.22
N VAL A 128 -2.91 -1.30 12.41
CA VAL A 128 -2.79 -1.32 10.95
C VAL A 128 -3.76 -0.32 10.34
N TYR A 129 -3.25 0.48 9.40
CA TYR A 129 -4.04 1.36 8.53
C TYR A 129 -3.91 0.82 7.11
N GLU A 130 -5.04 0.41 6.56
CA GLU A 130 -5.09 -0.25 5.25
C GLU A 130 -5.83 0.63 4.25
N MET A 131 -5.26 0.78 3.06
CA MET A 131 -5.86 1.55 1.98
C MET A 131 -5.87 0.72 0.70
N THR A 132 -6.98 0.76 -0.02
CA THR A 132 -7.12 0.10 -1.32
C THR A 132 -7.25 1.18 -2.39
N PHE A 133 -6.39 1.10 -3.40
CA PHE A 133 -6.36 2.01 -4.54
C PHE A 133 -6.80 1.29 -5.80
N SER A 134 -7.52 1.99 -6.66
CA SER A 134 -7.87 1.50 -8.00
C SER A 134 -7.05 2.23 -9.06
N PHE A 135 -6.82 1.57 -10.17
CA PHE A 135 -6.16 2.13 -11.35
C PHE A 135 -6.43 1.25 -12.56
N THR A 136 -6.17 1.78 -13.75
CA THR A 136 -6.28 1.04 -15.01
C THR A 136 -4.91 0.89 -15.63
N LEU A 137 -4.72 -0.21 -16.36
CA LEU A 137 -3.52 -0.48 -17.13
C LEU A 137 -3.87 -0.78 -18.58
N HIS A 138 -3.04 -0.28 -19.49
CA HIS A 138 -3.01 -0.70 -20.87
C HIS A 138 -1.79 -1.60 -21.08
N ASP A 139 -2.01 -2.85 -21.47
CA ASP A 139 -0.92 -3.80 -21.70
C ASP A 139 -0.85 -4.15 -23.18
N GLU A 140 0.21 -3.70 -23.84
CA GLU A 140 0.50 -3.95 -25.24
C GLU A 140 1.66 -4.95 -25.41
N SER A 141 2.11 -5.58 -24.33
CA SER A 141 3.30 -6.43 -24.35
C SER A 141 3.16 -7.66 -25.24
N ALA A 142 1.94 -8.14 -25.47
CA ALA A 142 1.66 -9.28 -26.34
C ALA A 142 1.32 -8.88 -27.78
N MET A 143 1.37 -7.58 -28.11
CA MET A 143 1.10 -7.13 -29.47
C MET A 143 2.18 -7.67 -30.41
N PRO A 144 1.80 -8.30 -31.55
CA PRO A 144 2.80 -8.84 -32.49
C PRO A 144 3.78 -7.78 -32.98
N SER A 145 5.07 -8.07 -32.96
CA SER A 145 6.11 -7.13 -33.38
C SER A 145 6.00 -6.74 -34.85
N SER A 146 5.52 -7.65 -35.71
CA SER A 146 5.28 -7.40 -37.13
C SER A 146 4.05 -6.56 -37.43
N TYR A 147 3.21 -6.34 -36.40
CA TYR A 147 1.95 -5.64 -36.60
C TYR A 147 2.13 -4.17 -36.91
N GLY A 148 3.15 -3.54 -36.38
CA GLY A 148 3.45 -2.14 -36.60
C GLY A 148 4.37 -1.85 -37.79
N GLU A 149 4.73 -2.87 -38.57
CA GLU A 149 5.62 -2.73 -39.69
C GLU A 149 4.85 -2.34 -40.99
#